data_eeeceec1ed0da3ceb13b3bd7cd2ba25e
#
_entry.id   eeeceec1ed0da3ceb13b3bd7cd2ba25e
#
_cell.length_a   1.000
_cell.length_b   1.000
_cell.length_c   1.000
_cell.angle_alpha   90.00
_cell.angle_beta   90.00
_cell.angle_gamma   90.00
#
_symmetry.space_group_name_H-M   'P 1'
#
loop_
_entity.id
_entity.type
_entity.pdbx_description
1 polymer ?
#
loop_
_entity_poly.entity_id
_entity_poly.type
_entity_poly.pdbx_seq_one_letter_code
_entity_poly.pdbx_strand_id
1 'polypeptide(L)'
;MVDNYIQGLINREPIDSPIKYQFLDRMRMDCDYVTGPFGPKHRIEDKLWADSAEDQIDNMKALWNSFSEEGKPEWLSMEQIDKYKEQLVEIEQADKSRMKSQPERGELQM
;
A
#
# COMPACT_ATOMS: atom_id res chain seq x y z
N MET A 1 4.82 -3.16 8.50
CA MET A 1 5.78 -2.37 9.29
C MET A 1 5.96 -0.99 8.68
N VAL A 2 6.00 0.03 9.50
CA VAL A 2 6.20 1.38 8.98
C VAL A 2 7.67 1.58 8.59
N ASP A 3 7.88 2.11 7.40
CA ASP A 3 9.21 2.38 6.87
C ASP A 3 9.93 3.43 7.72
N ASN A 4 11.24 3.25 7.91
CA ASN A 4 12.03 4.18 8.72
C ASN A 4 11.98 5.61 8.16
N TYR A 5 11.94 5.75 6.85
CA TYR A 5 11.85 7.06 6.22
C TYR A 5 10.53 7.75 6.58
N ILE A 6 9.43 7.01 6.53
CA ILE A 6 8.10 7.54 6.87
C ILE A 6 8.03 7.87 8.36
N GLN A 7 8.57 7.00 9.21
CA GLN A 7 8.60 7.27 10.65
C GLN A 7 9.41 8.52 10.96
N GLY A 8 10.55 8.68 10.31
CA GLY A 8 11.38 9.89 10.47
C GLY A 8 10.67 11.14 9.98
N LEU A 9 9.95 11.03 8.87
CA LEU A 9 9.17 12.14 8.33
C LEU A 9 8.11 12.59 9.33
N ILE A 10 7.37 11.63 9.88
CA ILE A 10 6.32 11.92 10.87
C ILE A 10 6.92 12.61 12.10
N ASN A 11 8.09 12.14 12.55
CA ASN A 11 8.71 12.66 13.76
C ASN A 11 9.28 14.07 13.59
N ARG A 12 9.76 14.42 12.41
CA ARG A 12 10.42 15.71 12.21
C ARG A 12 9.53 16.79 11.62
N GLU A 13 8.47 16.42 10.90
CA GLU A 13 7.61 17.39 10.25
C GLU A 13 6.52 17.89 11.17
N PRO A 14 6.04 19.13 10.96
CA PRO A 14 4.87 19.63 11.70
C PRO A 14 3.68 18.70 11.53
N ILE A 15 2.75 18.73 12.47
CA ILE A 15 1.65 17.78 12.54
C ILE A 15 0.85 17.67 11.24
N ASP A 16 0.57 18.80 10.58
CA ASP A 16 -0.20 18.81 9.33
C ASP A 16 0.64 19.33 8.16
N SER A 17 1.88 18.90 8.10
CA SER A 17 2.81 19.34 7.07
C SER A 17 2.36 18.89 5.68
N PRO A 18 2.45 19.76 4.67
CA PRO A 18 2.09 19.42 3.29
C PRO A 18 2.80 18.20 2.74
N ILE A 19 4.05 17.97 3.13
CA ILE A 19 4.80 16.82 2.61
C ILE A 19 4.19 15.50 3.07
N LYS A 20 3.60 15.48 4.26
CA LYS A 20 2.92 14.27 4.75
C LYS A 20 1.71 13.93 3.89
N TYR A 21 0.95 14.94 3.48
CA TYR A 21 -0.18 14.75 2.57
C TYR A 21 0.29 14.24 1.21
N GLN A 22 1.39 14.78 0.72
CA GLN A 22 1.94 14.36 -0.57
C GLN A 22 2.32 12.88 -0.57
N PHE A 23 2.98 12.41 0.48
CA PHE A 23 3.35 11.01 0.57
C PHE A 23 2.12 10.10 0.70
N LEU A 24 1.16 10.52 1.51
CA LEU A 24 -0.07 9.75 1.66
C LEU A 24 -0.83 9.65 0.34
N ASP A 25 -0.94 10.77 -0.37
CA ASP A 25 -1.62 10.79 -1.66
C ASP A 25 -0.90 9.93 -2.69
N ARG A 26 0.43 9.96 -2.70
CA ARG A 26 1.21 9.11 -3.59
C ARG A 26 0.93 7.64 -3.35
N MET A 27 0.89 7.22 -2.08
CA MET A 27 0.60 5.84 -1.74
C MET A 27 -0.84 5.46 -2.09
N ARG A 28 -1.77 6.39 -1.91
CA ARG A 28 -3.16 6.18 -2.30
C ARG A 28 -3.28 5.97 -3.80
N MET A 29 -2.55 6.76 -4.57
CA MET A 29 -2.56 6.64 -6.03
C MET A 29 -2.02 5.28 -6.48
N ASP A 30 -0.99 4.78 -5.81
CA ASP A 30 -0.46 3.45 -6.08
C ASP A 30 -1.54 2.39 -5.86
N CYS A 31 -2.29 2.52 -4.76
CA CYS A 31 -3.37 1.58 -4.46
C CYS A 31 -4.47 1.63 -5.52
N ASP A 32 -4.86 2.84 -5.92
CA ASP A 32 -5.89 3.01 -6.94
C ASP A 32 -5.46 2.40 -8.27
N TYR A 33 -4.20 2.57 -8.63
CA TYR A 33 -3.68 2.01 -9.86
C TYR A 33 -3.73 0.48 -9.84
N VAL A 34 -3.20 -0.10 -8.77
CA VAL A 34 -3.09 -1.56 -8.67
C VAL A 34 -4.46 -2.24 -8.58
N THR A 35 -5.40 -1.62 -7.83
CA THR A 35 -6.72 -2.20 -7.65
C THR A 35 -7.71 -1.83 -8.75
N GLY A 36 -7.33 -0.92 -9.64
CA GLY A 36 -8.20 -0.49 -10.73
C GLY A 36 -8.36 -1.55 -11.81
N PRO A 37 -9.33 -1.34 -12.72
CA PRO A 37 -9.63 -2.34 -13.75
C PRO A 37 -8.50 -2.56 -14.74
N PHE A 38 -7.63 -1.59 -14.91
CA PHE A 38 -6.50 -1.68 -15.84
C PHE A 38 -5.17 -1.81 -15.14
N GLY A 39 -5.20 -1.98 -13.81
CA GLY A 39 -3.98 -2.10 -13.04
C GLY A 39 -3.37 -3.49 -13.13
N PRO A 40 -2.10 -3.62 -12.79
CA PRO A 40 -1.44 -4.92 -12.77
C PRO A 40 -2.06 -5.80 -11.69
N LYS A 41 -2.15 -7.10 -11.97
CA LYS A 41 -2.68 -8.07 -11.03
C LYS A 41 -1.60 -9.07 -10.60
N HIS A 42 -0.36 -8.74 -10.86
CA HIS A 42 0.78 -9.57 -10.48
C HIS A 42 1.98 -8.68 -10.21
N ARG A 43 2.86 -9.15 -9.35
CA ARG A 43 4.08 -8.43 -8.98
C ARG A 43 3.76 -7.00 -8.55
N ILE A 44 2.71 -6.85 -7.75
CA ILE A 44 2.25 -5.51 -7.36
C ILE A 44 3.25 -4.80 -6.45
N GLU A 45 4.11 -5.53 -5.76
CA GLU A 45 5.13 -4.93 -4.92
C GLU A 45 6.07 -4.03 -5.71
N ASP A 46 6.21 -4.28 -7.01
CA ASP A 46 7.01 -3.41 -7.89
C ASP A 46 6.29 -2.11 -8.21
N LYS A 47 5.00 -2.04 -7.95
CA LYS A 47 4.17 -0.89 -8.28
C LYS A 47 3.75 -0.08 -7.06
N LEU A 48 4.07 -0.57 -5.87
CA LEU A 48 3.77 0.13 -4.63
C LEU A 48 4.98 0.93 -4.18
N TRP A 49 4.75 1.97 -3.39
CA TRP A 49 5.82 2.74 -2.79
C TRP A 49 6.64 1.87 -1.82
N ALA A 50 5.94 1.03 -1.06
CA ALA A 50 6.58 0.11 -0.11
C ALA A 50 6.83 -1.25 -0.75
N ASP A 51 7.50 -2.13 -0.02
CA ASP A 51 7.91 -3.43 -0.54
C ASP A 51 6.79 -4.46 -0.59
N SER A 52 5.72 -4.25 0.15
CA SER A 52 4.61 -5.18 0.22
C SER A 52 3.30 -4.44 0.45
N ALA A 53 2.18 -5.14 0.24
CA ALA A 53 0.86 -4.58 0.51
C ALA A 53 0.74 -4.18 1.97
N GLU A 54 1.17 -5.06 2.89
CA GLU A 54 1.09 -4.79 4.31
C GLU A 54 1.88 -3.53 4.69
N ASP A 55 3.11 -3.41 4.20
CA ASP A 55 3.95 -2.25 4.50
C ASP A 55 3.36 -0.98 3.90
N GLN A 56 2.82 -1.05 2.69
CA GLN A 56 2.15 0.09 2.07
C GLN A 56 1.02 0.60 2.97
N ILE A 57 0.18 -0.30 3.43
CA ILE A 57 -0.96 0.05 4.27
C ILE A 57 -0.51 0.57 5.63
N ASP A 58 0.51 -0.06 6.24
CA ASP A 58 1.03 0.39 7.52
C ASP A 58 1.55 1.82 7.44
N ASN A 59 2.26 2.15 6.36
CA ASN A 59 2.75 3.50 6.14
C ASN A 59 1.60 4.50 5.96
N MET A 60 0.58 4.12 5.20
CA MET A 60 -0.59 4.97 5.00
C MET A 60 -1.32 5.25 6.31
N LYS A 61 -1.50 4.22 7.13
CA LYS A 61 -2.16 4.38 8.44
C LYS A 61 -1.34 5.25 9.37
N ALA A 62 -0.02 5.08 9.37
CA ALA A 62 0.85 5.89 10.22
C ALA A 62 0.76 7.36 9.84
N LEU A 63 0.81 7.67 8.54
CA LEU A 63 0.67 9.05 8.07
C LEU A 63 -0.70 9.61 8.43
N TRP A 64 -1.76 8.85 8.15
CA TRP A 64 -3.13 9.29 8.42
C TRP A 64 -3.34 9.60 9.91
N ASN A 65 -2.86 8.71 10.78
CA ASN A 65 -3.00 8.90 12.23
C ASN A 65 -2.13 10.03 12.76
N SER A 66 -1.10 10.43 12.03
CA SER A 66 -0.19 11.49 12.47
C SER A 66 -0.77 12.88 12.28
N PHE A 67 -1.85 13.04 11.52
CA PHE A 67 -2.50 14.34 11.34
C PHE A 67 -3.37 14.67 12.55
N SER A 68 -3.57 15.98 12.79
CA SER A 68 -4.54 16.41 13.79
C SER A 68 -5.94 15.99 13.36
N GLU A 69 -6.89 16.00 14.31
CA GLU A 69 -8.27 15.66 13.97
C GLU A 69 -8.80 16.53 12.84
N GLU A 70 -8.47 17.81 12.88
CA GLU A 70 -8.92 18.76 11.86
C GLU A 70 -8.14 18.63 10.57
N GLY A 71 -6.93 18.09 10.65
CA GLY A 71 -6.06 17.96 9.49
C GLY A 71 -6.21 16.64 8.74
N LYS A 72 -6.99 15.70 9.24
CA LYS A 72 -7.18 14.44 8.56
C LYS A 72 -7.82 14.68 7.20
N PRO A 73 -7.27 14.08 6.13
CA PRO A 73 -7.75 14.38 4.77
C PRO A 73 -9.18 13.91 4.54
N GLU A 74 -9.95 14.74 3.84
CA GLU A 74 -11.32 14.39 3.47
C GLU A 74 -11.34 13.40 2.31
N TRP A 75 -10.28 13.40 1.51
CA TRP A 75 -10.19 12.56 0.31
C TRP A 75 -9.75 11.13 0.60
N LEU A 76 -9.48 10.78 1.86
CA LEU A 76 -9.09 9.42 2.24
C LEU A 76 -9.51 9.18 3.69
N SER A 77 -10.28 8.14 3.92
CA SER A 77 -10.71 7.74 5.25
C SER A 77 -9.99 6.48 5.67
N MET A 78 -10.00 6.19 6.97
CA MET A 78 -9.43 4.94 7.47
C MET A 78 -10.16 3.73 6.88
N GLU A 79 -11.47 3.86 6.67
CA GLU A 79 -12.26 2.80 6.04
C GLU A 79 -11.79 2.50 4.63
N GLN A 80 -11.43 3.54 3.88
CA GLN A 80 -10.91 3.35 2.54
C GLN A 80 -9.53 2.69 2.57
N ILE A 81 -8.70 3.04 3.54
CA ILE A 81 -7.39 2.40 3.70
C ILE A 81 -7.58 0.91 4.00
N ASP A 82 -8.51 0.57 4.87
CA ASP A 82 -8.81 -0.83 5.17
C ASP A 82 -9.31 -1.58 3.95
N LYS A 83 -10.09 -0.93 3.11
CA LYS A 83 -10.59 -1.53 1.87
C LYS A 83 -9.43 -1.79 0.90
N TYR A 84 -8.53 -0.85 0.76
CA TYR A 84 -7.33 -1.06 -0.05
C TYR A 84 -6.54 -2.24 0.47
N LYS A 85 -6.41 -2.35 1.79
CA LYS A 85 -5.69 -3.47 2.40
C LYS A 85 -6.26 -4.81 1.96
N GLU A 86 -7.59 -4.96 2.05
CA GLU A 86 -8.25 -6.19 1.63
C GLU A 86 -7.97 -6.52 0.17
N GLN A 87 -8.08 -5.52 -0.69
CA GLN A 87 -7.89 -5.70 -2.11
C GLN A 87 -6.44 -6.06 -2.45
N LEU A 88 -5.49 -5.34 -1.85
CA LEU A 88 -4.07 -5.56 -2.12
C LEU A 88 -3.61 -6.93 -1.61
N VAL A 89 -4.03 -7.31 -0.43
CA VAL A 89 -3.67 -8.61 0.15
C VAL A 89 -4.22 -9.74 -0.72
N GLU A 90 -5.44 -9.59 -1.19
CA GLU A 90 -6.06 -10.59 -2.06
C GLU A 90 -5.26 -10.75 -3.35
N ILE A 91 -4.85 -9.65 -3.97
CA ILE A 91 -4.05 -9.70 -5.19
C ILE A 91 -2.69 -10.35 -4.93
N GLU A 92 -2.04 -9.99 -3.82
CA GLU A 92 -0.76 -10.56 -3.44
C GLU A 92 -0.83 -12.05 -3.25
N GLN A 93 -1.87 -12.52 -2.56
CA GLN A 93 -2.05 -13.94 -2.29
C GLN A 93 -2.33 -14.72 -3.57
N ALA A 94 -3.12 -14.17 -4.45
CA ALA A 94 -3.40 -14.78 -5.74
C ALA A 94 -2.13 -14.91 -6.57
N ASP A 95 -1.27 -13.89 -6.53
CA ASP A 95 -0.02 -13.90 -7.26
C ASP A 95 0.94 -14.96 -6.71
N LYS A 96 1.03 -15.06 -5.39
CA LYS A 96 1.88 -16.07 -4.76
C LYS A 96 1.41 -17.48 -5.08
N SER A 97 0.11 -17.70 -5.07
CA SER A 97 -0.45 -18.99 -5.44
C SER A 97 -0.10 -19.36 -6.86
N ARG A 98 -0.20 -18.41 -7.76
CA ARG A 98 0.11 -18.62 -9.17
C ARG A 98 1.58 -19.00 -9.36
N MET A 99 2.45 -18.30 -8.65
CA MET A 99 3.88 -18.56 -8.73
C MET A 99 4.23 -19.96 -8.21
N LYS A 100 3.56 -20.41 -7.16
CA LYS A 100 3.77 -21.75 -6.62
C LYS A 100 3.35 -22.81 -7.61
N SER A 101 2.28 -22.58 -8.34
CA SER A 101 1.76 -23.56 -9.29
C SER A 101 2.70 -23.80 -10.46
N GLN A 102 3.40 -22.79 -10.91
CA GLN A 102 4.23 -22.91 -12.08
C GLN A 102 5.34 -23.93 -11.96
N PRO A 103 6.13 -23.95 -10.90
CA PRO A 103 7.17 -24.97 -10.76
C PRO A 103 6.61 -26.37 -10.76
N GLU A 104 5.47 -26.57 -10.13
CA GLU A 104 4.84 -27.88 -10.09
C GLU A 104 4.46 -28.35 -11.47
N ARG A 105 3.92 -27.45 -12.28
CA ARG A 105 3.57 -27.81 -13.66
C ARG A 105 4.78 -28.21 -14.46
N GLY A 106 5.88 -27.53 -14.25
CA GLY A 106 7.12 -27.85 -14.93
C GLY A 106 7.60 -29.24 -14.59
N GLU A 107 7.49 -29.60 -13.33
CA GLU A 107 7.88 -30.92 -12.87
C GLU A 107 7.01 -32.01 -13.47
N LEU A 108 5.72 -31.75 -13.57
CA LEU A 108 4.80 -32.73 -14.11
C LEU A 108 5.06 -33.05 -15.56
N GLN A 109 5.68 -32.18 -16.27
CA GLN A 109 5.97 -32.39 -17.67
C GLN A 109 7.14 -33.32 -17.88
N MET A 110 7.89 -33.55 -16.85
CA MET A 110 8.99 -34.48 -16.92
C MET A 110 8.53 -35.89 -16.62
#